data_ac9a908baece28b93b733e4aed4024d0
#
_entry.id   ac9a908baece28b93b733e4aed4024d0
#
_cell.length_a   1.000
_cell.length_b   1.000
_cell.length_c   1.000
_cell.angle_alpha   90.00
_cell.angle_beta   90.00
_cell.angle_gamma   90.00
#
_symmetry.space_group_name_H-M   'P 1'
#
loop_
_entity.id
_entity.type
_entity.pdbx_description
1 polymer ?
#
loop_
_entity_poly.entity_id
_entity_poly.type
_entity_poly.pdbx_seq_one_letter_code
_entity_poly.pdbx_strand_id
1 'polypeptide(L)'
;VVMLKLTRVPAVIEAIFAGAFNPAAFTGGTIGSLFISMQKGVSRGIFSNEAGLGTGSIAHACADTKKPVKQGMFGIFEVFADTIVICTLTAMVILCSGTTVNYGTAAGAELTISGFTTTYGGWASIFTAVALCCFAFSTIIGWGLYGSRFIAFLCRSDKVVRPFFVVYSFVSILGATMDLGLMWSIAD
;
A
#
# COMPACT_ATOMS: atom_id res chain seq x y z
N VAL A 1 8.15 17.81 -1.00
CA VAL A 1 7.18 18.42 -0.06
C VAL A 1 7.81 18.55 1.32
N VAL A 2 8.20 17.46 1.96
CA VAL A 2 8.73 17.48 3.34
C VAL A 2 9.95 18.40 3.46
N MET A 3 10.93 18.28 2.58
CA MET A 3 12.11 19.15 2.57
C MET A 3 11.79 20.64 2.30
N LEU A 4 10.79 20.92 1.48
CA LEU A 4 10.38 22.29 1.21
C LEU A 4 9.59 22.94 2.37
N LYS A 5 9.00 22.13 3.23
CA LYS A 5 8.21 22.56 4.39
C LYS A 5 8.80 22.04 5.71
N LEU A 6 10.12 22.02 5.80
CA LEU A 6 10.87 21.46 6.94
C LEU A 6 10.46 22.12 8.28
N THR A 7 10.08 23.38 8.26
CA THR A 7 9.59 24.12 9.43
C THR A 7 8.28 23.58 10.00
N ARG A 8 7.49 22.85 9.19
CA ARG A 8 6.23 22.22 9.66
C ARG A 8 6.45 20.83 10.27
N VAL A 9 7.58 20.20 10.00
CA VAL A 9 7.85 18.82 10.45
C VAL A 9 7.76 18.68 11.98
N PRO A 10 8.38 19.55 12.80
CA PRO A 10 8.26 19.44 14.26
C PRO A 10 6.81 19.52 14.74
N ALA A 11 6.04 20.49 14.22
CA ALA A 11 4.65 20.67 14.59
C ALA A 11 3.77 19.49 14.16
N VAL A 12 4.05 18.86 13.01
CA VAL A 12 3.35 17.66 12.54
C VAL A 12 3.67 16.47 13.46
N ILE A 13 4.92 16.27 13.83
CA ILE A 13 5.33 15.21 14.75
C ILE A 13 4.67 15.43 16.11
N GLU A 14 4.68 16.63 16.64
CA GLU A 14 4.00 16.98 17.88
C GLU A 14 2.50 16.68 17.81
N ALA A 15 1.84 17.06 16.71
CA ALA A 15 0.41 16.80 16.51
C ALA A 15 0.11 15.30 16.44
N ILE A 16 0.98 14.47 15.81
CA ILE A 16 0.83 13.01 15.77
C ILE A 16 0.90 12.44 17.19
N PHE A 17 1.91 12.82 17.97
CA PHE A 17 2.07 12.33 19.35
C PHE A 17 0.95 12.86 20.26
N ALA A 18 0.59 14.12 20.17
CA ALA A 18 -0.51 14.70 20.93
C ALA A 18 -1.84 14.00 20.61
N GLY A 19 -2.11 13.69 19.33
CA GLY A 19 -3.29 12.95 18.92
C GLY A 19 -3.29 11.50 19.39
N ALA A 20 -2.13 10.82 19.34
CA ALA A 20 -1.98 9.43 19.74
C ALA A 20 -2.13 9.23 21.26
N PHE A 21 -1.67 10.18 22.06
CA PHE A 21 -1.66 10.08 23.52
C PHE A 21 -2.68 11.00 24.21
N ASN A 22 -3.64 11.55 23.47
CA ASN A 22 -4.68 12.41 24.05
C ASN A 22 -5.68 11.55 24.86
N PRO A 23 -5.83 11.79 26.18
CA PRO A 23 -6.79 11.03 27.01
C PRO A 23 -8.24 11.13 26.52
N ALA A 24 -8.63 12.25 25.91
CA ALA A 24 -9.97 12.41 25.33
C ALA A 24 -10.21 11.47 24.16
N ALA A 25 -9.15 11.06 23.46
CA ALA A 25 -9.22 10.03 22.43
C ALA A 25 -9.51 8.63 23.02
N PHE A 26 -9.20 8.37 24.28
CA PHE A 26 -9.48 7.09 24.96
C PHE A 26 -10.82 7.03 25.69
N THR A 27 -11.42 8.18 26.06
CA THR A 27 -12.62 8.23 26.94
C THR A 27 -13.92 8.60 26.26
N GLY A 28 -13.88 9.16 25.05
CA GLY A 28 -15.05 9.74 24.37
C GLY A 28 -15.68 8.88 23.27
N GLY A 29 -15.98 7.61 23.52
CA GLY A 29 -16.55 6.74 22.48
C GLY A 29 -15.53 6.21 21.47
N THR A 30 -14.27 6.41 21.73
CA THR A 30 -13.12 6.22 20.86
C THR A 30 -12.46 4.84 20.94
N ILE A 31 -12.87 4.00 21.90
CA ILE A 31 -12.40 2.60 21.93
C ILE A 31 -12.79 1.91 20.61
N GLY A 32 -13.99 2.19 20.10
CA GLY A 32 -14.40 1.69 18.78
C GLY A 32 -13.56 2.25 17.65
N SER A 33 -13.20 3.53 17.68
CA SER A 33 -12.37 4.15 16.62
C SER A 33 -10.92 3.68 16.67
N LEU A 34 -10.35 3.46 17.87
CA LEU A 34 -9.02 2.87 18.03
C LEU A 34 -8.99 1.45 17.47
N PHE A 35 -9.99 0.64 17.82
CA PHE A 35 -10.08 -0.74 17.33
C PHE A 35 -10.25 -0.79 15.81
N ILE A 36 -11.11 0.05 15.24
CA ILE A 36 -11.30 0.15 13.79
C ILE A 36 -10.01 0.62 13.10
N SER A 37 -9.33 1.62 13.66
CA SER A 37 -8.05 2.11 13.10
C SER A 37 -6.97 1.04 13.14
N MET A 38 -6.89 0.29 14.24
CA MET A 38 -5.96 -0.83 14.38
C MET A 38 -6.30 -1.95 13.40
N GLN A 39 -7.57 -2.32 13.27
CA GLN A 39 -8.02 -3.35 12.33
C GLN A 39 -7.70 -2.95 10.89
N LYS A 40 -8.03 -1.71 10.49
CA LYS A 40 -7.72 -1.20 9.15
C LYS A 40 -6.21 -1.10 8.91
N GLY A 41 -5.44 -0.65 9.89
CA GLY A 41 -3.98 -0.59 9.80
C GLY A 41 -3.34 -1.97 9.62
N VAL A 42 -3.80 -2.97 10.38
CA VAL A 42 -3.32 -4.35 10.25
C VAL A 42 -3.70 -4.94 8.90
N SER A 43 -4.96 -4.80 8.49
CA SER A 43 -5.44 -5.28 7.18
C SER A 43 -4.61 -4.68 6.03
N ARG A 44 -4.45 -3.36 5.99
CA ARG A 44 -3.65 -2.69 4.95
C ARG A 44 -2.17 -3.08 5.00
N GLY A 45 -1.60 -3.21 6.19
CA GLY A 45 -0.21 -3.62 6.38
C GLY A 45 0.05 -5.06 5.90
N ILE A 46 -0.88 -5.98 6.12
CA ILE A 46 -0.80 -7.35 5.61
C ILE A 46 -0.77 -7.35 4.08
N PHE A 47 -1.64 -6.56 3.44
CA PHE A 47 -1.67 -6.45 1.98
C PHE A 47 -0.41 -5.82 1.41
N SER A 48 0.06 -4.70 1.97
CA SER A 48 1.23 -3.98 1.48
C SER A 48 2.51 -4.81 1.59
N ASN A 49 2.68 -5.51 2.71
CA ASN A 49 3.88 -6.29 3.00
C ASN A 49 3.77 -7.77 2.57
N GLU A 50 2.62 -8.17 2.01
CA GLU A 50 2.31 -9.57 1.72
C GLU A 50 2.53 -10.50 2.93
N ALA A 51 2.40 -9.96 4.15
CA ALA A 51 2.71 -10.62 5.40
C ALA A 51 1.68 -11.69 5.73
N GLY A 52 2.12 -12.93 5.80
CA GLY A 52 1.25 -14.08 6.08
C GLY A 52 0.50 -14.63 4.86
N LEU A 53 0.53 -13.95 3.71
CA LEU A 53 -0.10 -14.43 2.46
C LEU A 53 0.72 -15.51 1.76
N GLY A 54 2.03 -15.59 2.03
CA GLY A 54 2.96 -16.54 1.40
C GLY A 54 3.40 -16.15 -0.02
N THR A 55 2.89 -15.06 -0.56
CA THR A 55 3.16 -14.61 -1.94
C THR A 55 4.56 -14.05 -2.09
N GLY A 56 5.06 -13.28 -1.14
CA GLY A 56 6.42 -12.75 -1.14
C GLY A 56 7.49 -13.85 -1.22
N SER A 57 7.26 -14.99 -0.58
CA SER A 57 8.18 -16.13 -0.67
C SER A 57 8.26 -16.72 -2.06
N ILE A 58 7.19 -16.65 -2.87
CA ILE A 58 7.18 -17.11 -4.27
C ILE A 58 8.10 -16.20 -5.12
N ALA A 59 8.03 -14.88 -4.93
CA ALA A 59 8.91 -13.94 -5.60
C ALA A 59 10.38 -14.20 -5.25
N HIS A 60 10.68 -14.30 -3.96
CA HIS A 60 12.04 -14.55 -3.48
C HIS A 60 12.59 -15.91 -3.94
N ALA A 61 11.74 -16.93 -4.09
CA ALA A 61 12.14 -18.24 -4.61
C ALA A 61 12.56 -18.21 -6.10
N CYS A 62 12.12 -17.21 -6.86
CA CYS A 62 12.51 -17.03 -8.27
C CYS A 62 13.87 -16.35 -8.43
N ALA A 63 14.51 -15.89 -7.34
CA ALA A 63 15.78 -15.20 -7.40
C ALA A 63 16.93 -16.16 -7.70
N ASP A 64 17.81 -15.78 -8.63
CA ASP A 64 19.05 -16.50 -8.94
C ASP A 64 20.09 -16.21 -7.86
N THR A 65 20.08 -17.00 -6.79
CA THR A 65 21.02 -16.87 -5.68
C THR A 65 21.50 -18.22 -5.17
N LYS A 66 22.82 -18.29 -4.88
CA LYS A 66 23.42 -19.45 -4.23
C LYS A 66 23.26 -19.45 -2.70
N LYS A 67 22.76 -18.36 -2.13
CA LYS A 67 22.62 -18.17 -0.67
C LYS A 67 21.20 -17.75 -0.32
N PRO A 68 20.28 -18.69 -0.10
CA PRO A 68 18.87 -18.40 0.23
C PRO A 68 18.69 -17.44 1.43
N VAL A 69 19.56 -17.54 2.43
CA VAL A 69 19.52 -16.66 3.61
C VAL A 69 19.70 -15.18 3.22
N LYS A 70 20.59 -14.89 2.26
CA LYS A 70 20.75 -13.51 1.76
C LYS A 70 19.46 -12.99 1.14
N GLN A 71 18.78 -13.83 0.37
CA GLN A 71 17.52 -13.45 -0.25
C GLN A 71 16.43 -13.20 0.80
N GLY A 72 16.36 -14.02 1.85
CA GLY A 72 15.46 -13.77 2.98
C GLY A 72 15.73 -12.45 3.70
N MET A 73 17.00 -12.04 3.81
CA MET A 73 17.34 -10.73 4.39
C MET A 73 16.85 -9.55 3.51
N PHE A 74 16.81 -9.70 2.20
CA PHE A 74 16.20 -8.68 1.33
C PHE A 74 14.72 -8.50 1.61
N GLY A 75 13.97 -9.57 1.89
CA GLY A 75 12.57 -9.47 2.29
C GLY A 75 12.38 -8.66 3.59
N ILE A 76 13.27 -8.80 4.57
CA ILE A 76 13.23 -7.96 5.78
C ILE A 76 13.45 -6.49 5.44
N PHE A 77 14.44 -6.20 4.57
CA PHE A 77 14.72 -4.83 4.15
C PHE A 77 13.57 -4.23 3.34
N GLU A 78 12.94 -5.01 2.48
CA GLU A 78 11.78 -4.61 1.68
C GLU A 78 10.61 -4.17 2.56
N VAL A 79 10.21 -5.01 3.52
CA VAL A 79 9.15 -4.70 4.48
C VAL A 79 9.48 -3.45 5.31
N PHE A 80 10.72 -3.32 5.77
CA PHE A 80 11.17 -2.12 6.48
C PHE A 80 11.07 -0.87 5.60
N ALA A 81 11.56 -0.94 4.38
CA ALA A 81 11.56 0.19 3.44
C ALA A 81 10.12 0.61 3.09
N ASP A 82 9.24 -0.33 2.81
CA ASP A 82 7.84 -0.05 2.49
C ASP A 82 7.11 0.56 3.70
N THR A 83 7.11 -0.12 4.82
CA THR A 83 6.28 0.24 5.98
C THR A 83 6.84 1.44 6.75
N ILE A 84 8.14 1.46 7.02
CA ILE A 84 8.73 2.51 7.86
C ILE A 84 9.12 3.72 7.03
N VAL A 85 9.76 3.52 5.87
CA VAL A 85 10.25 4.67 5.09
C VAL A 85 9.16 5.23 4.20
N ILE A 86 8.58 4.44 3.31
CA ILE A 86 7.65 4.95 2.28
C ILE A 86 6.33 5.40 2.90
N CYS A 87 5.72 4.60 3.78
CA CYS A 87 4.46 4.99 4.42
C CYS A 87 4.62 6.24 5.31
N THR A 88 5.73 6.34 6.06
CA THR A 88 6.03 7.53 6.86
C THR A 88 6.22 8.76 5.99
N LEU A 89 6.97 8.65 4.88
CA LEU A 89 7.16 9.76 3.94
C LEU A 89 5.83 10.20 3.32
N THR A 90 4.96 9.26 2.94
CA THR A 90 3.64 9.58 2.39
C THR A 90 2.76 10.30 3.41
N ALA A 91 2.72 9.82 4.64
CA ALA A 91 2.00 10.48 5.73
C ALA A 91 2.54 11.91 5.97
N MET A 92 3.86 12.07 6.01
CA MET A 92 4.49 13.37 6.17
C MET A 92 4.22 14.33 4.99
N VAL A 93 4.13 13.81 3.76
CA VAL A 93 3.73 14.61 2.59
C VAL A 93 2.33 15.17 2.80
N ILE A 94 1.37 14.35 3.17
CA ILE A 94 -0.02 14.74 3.39
C ILE A 94 -0.11 15.77 4.52
N LEU A 95 0.45 15.47 5.68
CA LEU A 95 0.35 16.32 6.87
C LEU A 95 1.11 17.64 6.71
N CYS A 96 2.32 17.65 6.16
CA CYS A 96 3.09 18.86 5.93
C CYS A 96 2.53 19.71 4.79
N SER A 97 1.78 19.14 3.85
CA SER A 97 1.18 19.91 2.75
C SER A 97 0.11 20.89 3.27
N GLY A 98 -0.56 20.55 4.37
CA GLY A 98 -1.69 21.28 4.90
C GLY A 98 -3.00 20.96 4.20
N THR A 99 -3.05 19.83 3.47
CA THR A 99 -4.28 19.32 2.88
C THR A 99 -5.28 18.95 3.97
N THR A 100 -6.54 19.35 3.80
CA THR A 100 -7.61 18.99 4.74
C THR A 100 -7.90 17.49 4.64
N VAL A 101 -7.80 16.81 5.77
CA VAL A 101 -8.17 15.40 5.91
C VAL A 101 -9.60 15.34 6.45
N ASN A 102 -10.54 14.92 5.62
CA ASN A 102 -11.92 14.75 6.05
C ASN A 102 -12.06 13.39 6.74
N TYR A 103 -12.35 13.41 8.04
CA TYR A 103 -12.58 12.20 8.81
C TYR A 103 -13.89 11.52 8.38
N GLY A 104 -13.88 10.18 8.32
CA GLY A 104 -15.06 9.38 7.95
C GLY A 104 -15.30 9.21 6.45
N THR A 105 -14.48 9.80 5.59
CA THR A 105 -14.51 9.55 4.15
C THR A 105 -13.40 8.57 3.76
N ALA A 106 -13.69 7.66 2.83
CA ALA A 106 -12.67 6.78 2.27
C ALA A 106 -11.68 7.63 1.45
N ALA A 107 -10.50 7.87 2.02
CA ALA A 107 -9.43 8.57 1.33
C ALA A 107 -8.57 7.56 0.57
N GLY A 108 -8.52 7.72 -0.75
CA GLY A 108 -7.66 6.94 -1.63
C GLY A 108 -6.39 7.71 -2.02
N ALA A 109 -5.87 7.43 -3.22
CA ALA A 109 -4.74 8.11 -3.81
C ALA A 109 -4.92 9.64 -3.95
N GLU A 110 -6.17 10.10 -3.99
CA GLU A 110 -6.56 11.50 -4.13
C GLU A 110 -5.94 12.40 -3.05
N LEU A 111 -5.87 11.90 -1.81
CA LEU A 111 -5.30 12.65 -0.70
C LEU A 111 -3.79 12.88 -0.90
N THR A 112 -3.08 11.87 -1.40
CA THR A 112 -1.66 11.97 -1.72
C THR A 112 -1.43 12.90 -2.91
N ILE A 113 -2.25 12.80 -3.95
CA ILE A 113 -2.22 13.68 -5.13
C ILE A 113 -2.43 15.14 -4.69
N SER A 114 -3.43 15.39 -3.85
CA SER A 114 -3.70 16.71 -3.29
C SER A 114 -2.51 17.24 -2.50
N GLY A 115 -1.87 16.43 -1.68
CA GLY A 115 -0.67 16.78 -0.93
C GLY A 115 0.50 17.22 -1.82
N PHE A 116 0.70 16.58 -2.96
CA PHE A 116 1.71 16.99 -3.94
C PHE A 116 1.28 18.24 -4.72
N THR A 117 0.04 18.31 -5.14
CA THR A 117 -0.50 19.40 -5.96
C THR A 117 -0.48 20.74 -5.22
N THR A 118 -0.78 20.75 -3.92
CA THR A 118 -0.70 21.97 -3.09
C THR A 118 0.72 22.55 -2.99
N THR A 119 1.75 21.74 -3.21
CA THR A 119 3.15 22.17 -3.11
C THR A 119 3.79 22.45 -4.45
N TYR A 120 3.51 21.63 -5.46
CA TYR A 120 4.17 21.70 -6.78
C TYR A 120 3.28 22.18 -7.90
N GLY A 121 1.98 22.43 -7.64
CA GLY A 121 1.03 22.86 -8.66
C GLY A 121 0.44 21.70 -9.48
N GLY A 122 -0.39 22.05 -10.46
CA GLY A 122 -1.20 21.08 -11.19
C GLY A 122 -0.45 19.98 -11.96
N TRP A 123 0.80 20.23 -12.38
CA TRP A 123 1.58 19.21 -13.09
C TRP A 123 1.91 17.98 -12.20
N ALA A 124 1.98 18.19 -10.88
CA ALA A 124 2.24 17.10 -9.93
C ALA A 124 1.15 16.03 -9.96
N SER A 125 -0.08 16.40 -10.29
CA SER A 125 -1.17 15.43 -10.42
C SER A 125 -0.93 14.47 -11.57
N ILE A 126 -0.45 14.98 -12.73
CA ILE A 126 -0.13 14.17 -13.90
C ILE A 126 1.03 13.22 -13.56
N PHE A 127 2.10 13.74 -12.96
CA PHE A 127 3.25 12.94 -12.55
C PHE A 127 2.85 11.82 -11.59
N THR A 128 2.04 12.15 -10.57
CA THR A 128 1.58 11.17 -9.58
C THR A 128 0.66 10.14 -10.22
N ALA A 129 -0.23 10.55 -11.14
CA ALA A 129 -1.09 9.61 -11.87
C ALA A 129 -0.26 8.61 -12.70
N VAL A 130 0.76 9.09 -13.42
CA VAL A 130 1.67 8.21 -14.18
C VAL A 130 2.41 7.25 -13.25
N ALA A 131 2.92 7.75 -12.13
CA ALA A 131 3.59 6.90 -11.13
C ALA A 131 2.66 5.82 -10.58
N LEU A 132 1.41 6.17 -10.24
CA LEU A 132 0.40 5.20 -9.78
C LEU A 132 0.07 4.16 -10.86
N CYS A 133 -0.02 4.56 -12.13
CA CYS A 133 -0.19 3.61 -13.23
C CYS A 133 0.98 2.63 -13.33
N CYS A 134 2.22 3.10 -13.19
CA CYS A 134 3.40 2.23 -13.18
C CYS A 134 3.39 1.26 -11.99
N PHE A 135 3.00 1.73 -10.80
CA PHE A 135 2.85 0.87 -9.62
C PHE A 135 1.77 -0.20 -9.81
N ALA A 136 0.59 0.21 -10.29
CA ALA A 136 -0.50 -0.73 -10.58
C ALA A 136 -0.07 -1.79 -11.60
N PHE A 137 0.61 -1.37 -12.66
CA PHE A 137 1.13 -2.27 -13.69
C PHE A 137 2.14 -3.27 -13.14
N SER A 138 3.10 -2.83 -12.32
CA SER A 138 4.08 -3.71 -11.69
C SER A 138 3.42 -4.71 -10.73
N THR A 139 2.40 -4.26 -9.98
CA THR A 139 1.63 -5.13 -9.09
C THR A 139 0.87 -6.20 -9.86
N ILE A 140 0.20 -5.83 -10.96
CA ILE A 140 -0.50 -6.81 -11.82
C ILE A 140 0.47 -7.87 -12.36
N ILE A 141 1.67 -7.48 -12.78
CA ILE A 141 2.68 -8.43 -13.25
C ILE A 141 3.15 -9.35 -12.11
N GLY A 142 3.43 -8.79 -10.93
CA GLY A 142 3.86 -9.56 -9.76
C GLY A 142 2.83 -10.60 -9.33
N TRP A 143 1.59 -10.19 -9.17
CA TRP A 143 0.51 -11.10 -8.80
C TRP A 143 0.19 -12.13 -9.90
N GLY A 144 0.36 -11.77 -11.17
CA GLY A 144 0.31 -12.70 -12.29
C GLY A 144 1.38 -13.79 -12.19
N LEU A 145 2.60 -13.42 -11.79
CA LEU A 145 3.68 -14.37 -11.53
C LEU A 145 3.31 -15.34 -10.40
N TYR A 146 2.82 -14.81 -9.25
CA TYR A 146 2.43 -15.63 -8.11
C TYR A 146 1.33 -16.64 -8.49
N GLY A 147 0.27 -16.16 -9.15
CA GLY A 147 -0.81 -17.02 -9.61
C GLY A 147 -0.36 -18.07 -10.62
N SER A 148 0.53 -17.71 -11.56
CA SER A 148 1.05 -18.64 -12.56
C SER A 148 1.87 -19.76 -11.93
N ARG A 149 2.71 -19.44 -10.94
CA ARG A 149 3.50 -20.42 -10.20
C ARG A 149 2.62 -21.32 -9.35
N PHE A 150 1.63 -20.74 -8.68
CA PHE A 150 0.68 -21.49 -7.87
C PHE A 150 -0.14 -22.49 -8.71
N ILE A 151 -0.70 -22.06 -9.85
CA ILE A 151 -1.51 -22.94 -10.68
C ILE A 151 -0.67 -24.03 -11.37
N ALA A 152 0.55 -23.72 -11.79
CA ALA A 152 1.48 -24.70 -12.34
C ALA A 152 1.83 -25.78 -11.30
N PHE A 153 2.03 -25.39 -10.06
CA PHE A 153 2.27 -26.31 -8.94
C PHE A 153 1.04 -27.20 -8.68
N LEU A 154 -0.14 -26.59 -8.58
CA LEU A 154 -1.39 -27.31 -8.28
C LEU A 154 -1.75 -28.33 -9.37
N CYS A 155 -1.66 -27.92 -10.64
CA CYS A 155 -1.97 -28.78 -11.79
C CYS A 155 -0.79 -29.65 -12.24
N ARG A 156 0.39 -29.48 -11.65
CA ARG A 156 1.63 -30.18 -12.05
C ARG A 156 1.94 -30.09 -13.55
N SER A 157 1.58 -28.98 -14.18
CA SER A 157 1.73 -28.78 -15.62
C SER A 157 1.86 -27.31 -15.98
N ASP A 158 2.86 -26.97 -16.77
CA ASP A 158 3.05 -25.60 -17.28
C ASP A 158 2.04 -25.23 -18.38
N LYS A 159 1.32 -26.21 -18.94
CA LYS A 159 0.34 -25.93 -20.00
C LYS A 159 -0.85 -25.10 -19.51
N VAL A 160 -1.13 -25.11 -18.20
CA VAL A 160 -2.22 -24.33 -17.57
C VAL A 160 -1.88 -22.85 -17.37
N VAL A 161 -0.61 -22.47 -17.50
CA VAL A 161 -0.18 -21.10 -17.29
C VAL A 161 -0.75 -20.14 -18.34
N ARG A 162 -0.79 -20.55 -19.61
CA ARG A 162 -1.35 -19.72 -20.69
C ARG A 162 -2.84 -19.40 -20.51
N PRO A 163 -3.72 -20.40 -20.33
CA PRO A 163 -5.14 -20.12 -20.07
C PRO A 163 -5.34 -19.32 -18.76
N PHE A 164 -4.52 -19.57 -17.74
CA PHE A 164 -4.55 -18.76 -16.51
C PHE A 164 -4.33 -17.27 -16.82
N PHE A 165 -3.32 -16.90 -17.59
CA PHE A 165 -3.07 -15.48 -17.89
C PHE A 165 -4.21 -14.85 -18.68
N VAL A 166 -4.89 -15.58 -19.55
CA VAL A 166 -6.08 -15.07 -20.25
C VAL A 166 -7.18 -14.72 -19.23
N VAL A 167 -7.52 -15.66 -18.35
CA VAL A 167 -8.53 -15.43 -17.30
C VAL A 167 -8.11 -14.31 -16.37
N TYR A 168 -6.85 -14.30 -15.91
CA TYR A 168 -6.29 -13.28 -15.03
C TYR A 168 -6.40 -11.88 -15.63
N SER A 169 -6.11 -11.72 -16.92
CA SER A 169 -6.22 -10.43 -17.60
C SER A 169 -7.67 -9.92 -17.63
N PHE A 170 -8.63 -10.79 -17.89
CA PHE A 170 -10.06 -10.42 -17.85
C PHE A 170 -10.49 -10.05 -16.43
N VAL A 171 -10.09 -10.81 -15.41
CA VAL A 171 -10.40 -10.52 -14.02
C VAL A 171 -9.77 -9.18 -13.58
N SER A 172 -8.55 -8.89 -14.03
CA SER A 172 -7.89 -7.60 -13.73
C SER A 172 -8.65 -6.42 -14.34
N ILE A 173 -9.18 -6.55 -15.56
CA ILE A 173 -10.02 -5.52 -16.19
C ILE A 173 -11.32 -5.33 -15.41
N LEU A 174 -11.99 -6.42 -15.03
CA LEU A 174 -13.20 -6.37 -14.22
C LEU A 174 -12.93 -5.69 -12.87
N GLY A 175 -11.84 -6.06 -12.19
CA GLY A 175 -11.45 -5.42 -10.92
C GLY A 175 -11.19 -3.92 -11.05
N ALA A 176 -10.62 -3.48 -12.16
CA ALA A 176 -10.38 -2.05 -12.42
C ALA A 176 -11.68 -1.24 -12.63
N THR A 177 -12.79 -1.88 -12.93
CA THR A 177 -14.11 -1.24 -13.14
C THR A 177 -15.02 -1.32 -11.91
N MET A 178 -14.63 -2.07 -10.88
CA MET A 178 -15.42 -2.23 -9.66
C MET A 178 -15.25 -1.04 -8.70
N ASP A 179 -16.26 -0.82 -7.87
CA ASP A 179 -16.20 0.18 -6.80
C ASP A 179 -15.14 -0.18 -5.76
N LEU A 180 -14.34 0.82 -5.38
CA LEU A 180 -13.22 0.63 -4.44
C LEU A 180 -13.69 0.18 -3.05
N GLY A 181 -14.83 0.68 -2.59
CA GLY A 181 -15.40 0.32 -1.29
C GLY A 181 -15.84 -1.15 -1.27
N LEU A 182 -16.45 -1.62 -2.35
CA LEU A 182 -16.83 -3.02 -2.52
C LEU A 182 -15.59 -3.93 -2.55
N MET A 183 -14.54 -3.54 -3.29
CA MET A 183 -13.29 -4.31 -3.34
C MET A 183 -12.68 -4.49 -1.96
N TRP A 184 -12.63 -3.41 -1.18
CA TRP A 184 -12.08 -3.49 0.18
C TRP A 184 -12.97 -4.26 1.14
N SER A 185 -14.29 -4.23 0.99
CA SER A 185 -15.18 -5.04 1.83
C SER A 185 -15.07 -6.55 1.57
N ILE A 186 -14.60 -6.93 0.37
CA ILE A 186 -14.33 -8.33 0.04
C ILE A 186 -12.94 -8.74 0.55
N ALA A 187 -11.99 -7.80 0.56
CA ALA A 187 -10.59 -8.06 0.92
C ALA A 187 -10.31 -8.00 2.43
N ASP A 188 -11.08 -7.20 3.20
CA ASP A 188 -10.98 -7.08 4.66
C ASP A 188 -11.63 -8.26 5.39
#